data_a51ead1a4f53909dd7be5bfbcc23a76c
#
_entry.id   a51ead1a4f53909dd7be5bfbcc23a76c
#
_cell.length_a   1.000
_cell.length_b   1.000
_cell.length_c   1.000
_cell.angle_alpha   90.00
_cell.angle_beta   90.00
_cell.angle_gamma   90.00
#
_symmetry.space_group_name_H-M   'P 1'
#
loop_
_entity.id
_entity.type
_entity.pdbx_description
1 polymer ?
#
loop_
_entity_poly.entity_id
_entity_poly.type
_entity_poly.pdbx_seq_one_letter_code
_entity_poly.pdbx_strand_id
1 'polypeptide(L)'
;SFYKNLSFGTGGMRGIVGIGPNRVNRYTFGKNTQGISNFINKSSSKKESVVIAYDCRNQSKELANQVADVFSSNGINVYLFSSIRPTPELSYALIKLKCICGIVLTASHNPPEYNGYKVYWKDGGQIVPPVDKKLIDEINSVKFTDISFKRNNSLVNLIDTQIDTDFIHDSISIGKIGVSKREDYRIVFTPIHGTSYKILPEVLNGAGFKNLHIVKEQAVPDGNFNTVKSPNPEEPEALSMAIDLAKAVNADIVIGTDPDADRVGLAVKNNKNEYSLLNGNQMMIILTEFILSKRKNLNKSFFIGSTVVSTAMIKNIAESYNVDFKVGLTGFKWIGKMINDFPSQNFICGGEESYGYMVGDFVRDKDAITSALVACEVGSECKSMGINLIDYLIDCYIKYGFFKEKLISVEKKGAEGLKEISSIMNKLRNSKIKSLDGSKLISFKDFQSSLEINQINGKINNLDFPKSNVLIFESEDGTTVAARPSGTEPKIKFYFSVNTILKSKEDYERVNQILNNKIVNLTKEFNF
;
A
#
# COMPACT_ATOMS: atom_id res chain seq x y z
N SER A 1 27.30 8.17 7.37
CA SER A 1 27.28 8.07 5.88
C SER A 1 28.19 6.97 5.35
N PHE A 2 29.31 6.68 6.04
CA PHE A 2 30.37 5.77 5.53
C PHE A 2 30.56 4.48 6.33
N TYR A 3 29.80 4.24 7.42
CA TYR A 3 29.99 3.08 8.31
C TYR A 3 29.42 1.76 7.75
N LYS A 4 28.52 1.84 6.78
CA LYS A 4 27.96 0.69 6.05
C LYS A 4 27.47 1.13 4.67
N ASN A 5 27.19 0.17 3.79
CA ASN A 5 26.49 0.42 2.54
C ASN A 5 24.96 0.46 2.77
N LEU A 6 24.27 1.28 1.98
CA LEU A 6 22.81 1.26 1.93
C LEU A 6 22.38 -0.07 1.29
N SER A 7 21.59 -0.83 2.02
CA SER A 7 21.15 -2.16 1.57
C SER A 7 20.02 -2.04 0.54
N PHE A 8 20.10 -2.86 -0.50
CA PHE A 8 18.98 -3.12 -1.39
C PHE A 8 18.13 -4.24 -0.76
N GLY A 9 16.88 -3.94 -0.46
CA GLY A 9 15.92 -4.88 0.14
C GLY A 9 15.04 -5.58 -0.89
N THR A 10 14.07 -6.37 -0.43
CA THR A 10 13.17 -7.20 -1.25
C THR A 10 12.12 -6.40 -2.04
N GLY A 11 12.29 -5.15 -2.32
CA GLY A 11 11.39 -4.30 -3.10
C GLY A 11 12.10 -3.08 -3.64
N GLY A 12 13.38 -2.93 -3.27
CA GLY A 12 14.17 -1.77 -3.63
C GLY A 12 15.02 -1.24 -2.50
N MET A 13 15.37 0.02 -2.57
CA MET A 13 16.22 0.72 -1.61
C MET A 13 15.57 2.05 -1.18
N ARG A 14 15.72 2.42 0.08
CA ARG A 14 15.25 3.70 0.63
C ARG A 14 16.28 4.24 1.63
N GLY A 15 16.53 5.54 1.61
CA GLY A 15 17.45 6.18 2.54
C GLY A 15 17.48 7.69 2.42
N ILE A 16 18.24 8.33 3.30
CA ILE A 16 18.45 9.77 3.28
C ILE A 16 19.35 10.13 2.09
N VAL A 17 18.98 11.19 1.37
CA VAL A 17 19.76 11.75 0.27
C VAL A 17 21.06 12.37 0.79
N GLY A 18 22.18 12.16 0.10
CA GLY A 18 23.46 12.75 0.49
C GLY A 18 24.69 11.97 0.04
N ILE A 19 25.85 12.40 0.51
CA ILE A 19 27.14 11.84 0.14
C ILE A 19 27.46 10.60 0.98
N GLY A 20 27.97 9.56 0.33
CA GLY A 20 28.46 8.33 0.94
C GLY A 20 27.66 7.07 0.55
N PRO A 21 28.24 5.88 0.79
CA PRO A 21 27.64 4.60 0.36
C PRO A 21 26.40 4.21 1.17
N ASN A 22 26.14 4.84 2.32
CA ASN A 22 24.94 4.67 3.14
C ASN A 22 23.92 5.81 2.91
N ARG A 23 23.94 6.43 1.75
CA ARG A 23 23.04 7.51 1.34
C ARG A 23 22.50 7.26 -0.05
N VAL A 24 21.35 7.86 -0.34
CA VAL A 24 20.81 7.93 -1.70
C VAL A 24 21.57 9.00 -2.47
N ASN A 25 22.18 8.60 -3.58
CA ASN A 25 22.89 9.47 -4.53
C ASN A 25 23.08 8.74 -5.87
N ARG A 26 23.66 9.45 -6.85
CA ARG A 26 23.91 8.90 -8.19
C ARG A 26 24.71 7.59 -8.19
N TYR A 27 25.66 7.43 -7.27
CA TYR A 27 26.52 6.23 -7.25
C TYR A 27 25.79 5.02 -6.66
N THR A 28 25.02 5.20 -5.59
CA THR A 28 24.23 4.11 -4.99
C THR A 28 23.07 3.69 -5.91
N PHE A 29 22.39 4.62 -6.58
CA PHE A 29 21.40 4.31 -7.61
C PHE A 29 22.05 3.73 -8.86
N GLY A 30 23.19 4.28 -9.32
CA GLY A 30 23.96 3.76 -10.43
C GLY A 30 24.39 2.32 -10.21
N LYS A 31 24.85 1.98 -8.98
CA LYS A 31 25.22 0.61 -8.60
C LYS A 31 24.04 -0.35 -8.75
N ASN A 32 22.88 0.03 -8.24
CA ASN A 32 21.66 -0.77 -8.36
C ASN A 32 21.29 -0.97 -9.82
N THR A 33 21.29 0.11 -10.61
CA THR A 33 20.93 0.10 -12.01
C THR A 33 21.91 -0.74 -12.84
N GLN A 34 23.21 -0.66 -12.55
CA GLN A 34 24.22 -1.49 -13.21
C GLN A 34 24.02 -2.99 -12.91
N GLY A 35 23.74 -3.34 -11.64
CA GLY A 35 23.44 -4.72 -11.25
C GLY A 35 22.17 -5.25 -11.93
N ILE A 36 21.11 -4.44 -11.99
CA ILE A 36 19.88 -4.81 -12.71
C ILE A 36 20.16 -4.97 -14.21
N SER A 37 20.94 -4.05 -14.82
CA SER A 37 21.35 -4.15 -16.23
C SER A 37 22.12 -5.43 -16.52
N ASN A 38 23.07 -5.78 -15.65
CA ASN A 38 23.83 -7.03 -15.75
C ASN A 38 22.93 -8.26 -15.69
N PHE A 39 21.96 -8.25 -14.75
CA PHE A 39 21.00 -9.34 -14.61
C PHE A 39 20.10 -9.48 -15.85
N ILE A 40 19.56 -8.37 -16.36
CA ILE A 40 18.75 -8.36 -17.58
C ILE A 40 19.53 -8.93 -18.75
N ASN A 41 20.75 -8.44 -19.01
CA ASN A 41 21.57 -8.85 -20.13
C ASN A 41 22.04 -10.33 -20.04
N LYS A 42 22.20 -10.87 -18.82
CA LYS A 42 22.49 -12.29 -18.60
C LYS A 42 21.25 -13.18 -18.78
N SER A 43 20.06 -12.65 -18.47
CA SER A 43 18.81 -13.43 -18.44
C SER A 43 18.05 -13.44 -19.76
N SER A 44 18.36 -12.54 -20.67
CA SER A 44 17.65 -12.39 -21.95
C SER A 44 18.62 -12.25 -23.11
N SER A 45 18.33 -12.96 -24.21
CA SER A 45 19.02 -12.80 -25.50
C SER A 45 18.36 -11.73 -26.39
N LYS A 46 17.23 -11.16 -25.96
CA LYS A 46 16.50 -10.12 -26.68
C LYS A 46 16.93 -8.74 -26.21
N LYS A 47 16.72 -7.75 -27.06
CA LYS A 47 16.87 -6.35 -26.69
C LYS A 47 15.68 -5.97 -25.81
N GLU A 48 15.92 -5.86 -24.51
CA GLU A 48 14.90 -5.57 -23.51
C GLU A 48 14.69 -4.06 -23.34
N SER A 49 13.56 -3.70 -22.72
CA SER A 49 13.21 -2.34 -22.36
C SER A 49 12.86 -2.20 -20.89
N VAL A 50 13.07 -1.01 -20.34
CA VAL A 50 12.70 -0.63 -18.98
C VAL A 50 11.87 0.65 -19.03
N VAL A 51 11.02 0.85 -18.00
CA VAL A 51 10.26 2.09 -17.81
C VAL A 51 10.62 2.73 -16.49
N ILE A 52 10.74 4.06 -16.46
CA ILE A 52 11.18 4.83 -15.29
C ILE A 52 10.18 5.94 -15.00
N ALA A 53 9.67 5.98 -13.77
CA ALA A 53 8.89 7.08 -13.21
C ALA A 53 9.55 7.63 -11.95
N TYR A 54 9.13 8.80 -11.53
CA TYR A 54 9.65 9.46 -10.34
C TYR A 54 8.59 10.38 -9.74
N ASP A 55 8.70 10.62 -8.42
CA ASP A 55 7.83 11.53 -7.69
C ASP A 55 8.37 12.97 -7.64
N CYS A 56 7.71 13.82 -6.85
CA CYS A 56 8.05 15.24 -6.70
C CYS A 56 9.27 15.51 -5.81
N ARG A 57 9.87 14.49 -5.17
CA ARG A 57 10.96 14.66 -4.23
C ARG A 57 12.19 15.34 -4.85
N ASN A 58 12.91 16.07 -4.02
CA ASN A 58 14.15 16.70 -4.43
C ASN A 58 15.10 15.68 -5.05
N GLN A 59 15.72 16.04 -6.18
CA GLN A 59 16.63 15.24 -6.99
C GLN A 59 15.98 14.00 -7.68
N SER A 60 14.68 13.74 -7.54
CA SER A 60 14.05 12.57 -8.20
C SER A 60 14.23 12.60 -9.71
N LYS A 61 14.03 13.75 -10.35
CA LYS A 61 14.18 13.93 -11.80
C LYS A 61 15.63 13.72 -12.27
N GLU A 62 16.59 14.31 -11.57
CA GLU A 62 18.02 14.19 -11.88
C GLU A 62 18.50 12.74 -11.73
N LEU A 63 18.08 12.09 -10.63
CA LEU A 63 18.41 10.68 -10.37
C LEU A 63 17.73 9.75 -11.39
N ALA A 64 16.49 10.04 -11.83
CA ALA A 64 15.81 9.27 -12.88
C ALA A 64 16.56 9.35 -14.22
N ASN A 65 17.05 10.53 -14.59
CA ASN A 65 17.91 10.69 -15.76
C ASN A 65 19.20 9.90 -15.63
N GLN A 66 19.86 9.90 -14.47
CA GLN A 66 21.09 9.11 -14.25
C GLN A 66 20.84 7.60 -14.29
N VAL A 67 19.67 7.13 -13.81
CA VAL A 67 19.23 5.75 -13.96
C VAL A 67 19.03 5.40 -15.44
N ALA A 68 18.42 6.29 -16.22
CA ALA A 68 18.27 6.14 -17.66
C ALA A 68 19.63 6.11 -18.38
N ASP A 69 20.59 6.92 -17.93
CA ASP A 69 21.96 6.91 -18.47
C ASP A 69 22.62 5.55 -18.30
N VAL A 70 22.51 4.96 -17.10
CA VAL A 70 23.11 3.64 -16.83
C VAL A 70 22.44 2.53 -17.62
N PHE A 71 21.10 2.47 -17.67
CA PHE A 71 20.41 1.46 -18.49
C PHE A 71 20.77 1.59 -19.97
N SER A 72 20.72 2.80 -20.53
CA SER A 72 21.01 3.01 -21.94
C SER A 72 22.47 2.75 -22.30
N SER A 73 23.43 3.02 -21.40
CA SER A 73 24.84 2.67 -21.60
C SER A 73 25.09 1.16 -21.64
N ASN A 74 24.19 0.38 -21.05
CA ASN A 74 24.22 -1.10 -21.08
C ASN A 74 23.39 -1.70 -22.24
N GLY A 75 22.96 -0.88 -23.21
CA GLY A 75 22.24 -1.32 -24.41
C GLY A 75 20.75 -1.60 -24.20
N ILE A 76 20.18 -1.21 -23.06
CA ILE A 76 18.78 -1.44 -22.71
C ILE A 76 17.95 -0.23 -23.17
N ASN A 77 16.80 -0.45 -23.83
CA ASN A 77 15.87 0.60 -24.17
C ASN A 77 15.23 1.18 -22.91
N VAL A 78 15.09 2.49 -22.84
CA VAL A 78 14.50 3.20 -21.70
C VAL A 78 13.28 3.99 -22.15
N TYR A 79 12.17 3.77 -21.50
CA TYR A 79 11.02 4.66 -21.50
C TYR A 79 11.06 5.48 -20.21
N LEU A 80 11.25 6.79 -20.33
CA LEU A 80 11.35 7.71 -19.18
C LEU A 80 10.18 8.67 -19.21
N PHE A 81 9.39 8.72 -18.15
CA PHE A 81 8.39 9.79 -18.02
C PHE A 81 9.06 11.15 -17.95
N SER A 82 8.58 12.11 -18.74
CA SER A 82 9.18 13.45 -18.83
C SER A 82 8.91 14.30 -17.60
N SER A 83 7.86 13.97 -16.84
CA SER A 83 7.45 14.61 -15.59
C SER A 83 7.01 13.56 -14.56
N ILE A 84 6.73 14.01 -13.34
CA ILE A 84 6.34 13.12 -12.23
C ILE A 84 5.09 12.30 -12.56
N ARG A 85 5.07 11.02 -12.16
CA ARG A 85 3.93 10.12 -12.35
C ARG A 85 3.69 9.23 -11.14
N PRO A 86 2.41 8.84 -10.91
CA PRO A 86 2.01 7.89 -9.88
C PRO A 86 2.72 6.53 -9.99
N THR A 87 3.00 5.92 -8.85
CA THR A 87 3.49 4.53 -8.80
C THR A 87 2.58 3.54 -9.55
N PRO A 88 1.24 3.56 -9.41
CA PRO A 88 0.37 2.67 -10.20
C PRO A 88 0.47 2.91 -11.70
N GLU A 89 0.69 4.13 -12.15
CA GLU A 89 0.87 4.41 -13.58
C GLU A 89 2.17 3.84 -14.14
N LEU A 90 3.24 3.75 -13.33
CA LEU A 90 4.43 2.99 -13.74
C LEU A 90 4.11 1.51 -13.90
N SER A 91 3.39 0.89 -12.95
CA SER A 91 2.99 -0.52 -13.05
C SER A 91 2.17 -0.77 -14.32
N TYR A 92 1.24 0.14 -14.62
CA TYR A 92 0.47 0.13 -15.86
C TYR A 92 1.35 0.23 -17.11
N ALA A 93 2.24 1.23 -17.16
CA ALA A 93 3.14 1.46 -18.29
C ALA A 93 4.08 0.25 -18.53
N LEU A 94 4.56 -0.38 -17.45
CA LEU A 94 5.40 -1.57 -17.51
C LEU A 94 4.69 -2.72 -18.24
N ILE A 95 3.41 -2.96 -17.91
CA ILE A 95 2.58 -3.99 -18.56
C ILE A 95 2.26 -3.58 -20.00
N LYS A 96 1.80 -2.36 -20.20
CA LYS A 96 1.35 -1.84 -21.51
C LYS A 96 2.47 -1.82 -22.55
N LEU A 97 3.66 -1.38 -22.16
CA LEU A 97 4.85 -1.31 -23.00
C LEU A 97 5.63 -2.64 -23.07
N LYS A 98 5.17 -3.67 -22.34
CA LYS A 98 5.82 -4.99 -22.23
C LYS A 98 7.29 -4.89 -21.84
N CYS A 99 7.63 -3.99 -20.94
CA CYS A 99 8.98 -3.85 -20.41
C CYS A 99 9.35 -5.02 -19.48
N ILE A 100 10.65 -5.33 -19.40
CA ILE A 100 11.15 -6.37 -18.48
C ILE A 100 11.22 -5.88 -17.04
N CYS A 101 11.43 -4.56 -16.84
CA CYS A 101 11.63 -3.96 -15.53
C CYS A 101 11.07 -2.53 -15.51
N GLY A 102 10.54 -2.15 -14.36
CA GLY A 102 10.09 -0.80 -14.04
C GLY A 102 10.80 -0.25 -12.82
N ILE A 103 11.11 1.04 -12.82
CA ILE A 103 11.76 1.74 -11.72
C ILE A 103 10.92 2.94 -11.31
N VAL A 104 10.62 3.06 -10.01
CA VAL A 104 10.05 4.29 -9.44
C VAL A 104 11.02 4.89 -8.45
N LEU A 105 11.39 6.16 -8.68
CA LEU A 105 12.19 6.91 -7.72
C LEU A 105 11.24 7.67 -6.78
N THR A 106 11.12 7.15 -5.57
CA THR A 106 10.23 7.65 -4.53
C THR A 106 10.63 7.13 -3.15
N ALA A 107 10.30 7.87 -2.12
CA ALA A 107 10.30 7.38 -0.75
C ALA A 107 8.87 7.37 -0.16
N SER A 108 7.82 7.39 -1.02
CA SER A 108 6.42 7.41 -0.62
C SER A 108 6.16 8.54 0.40
N HIS A 109 5.62 8.26 1.55
CA HIS A 109 5.28 9.21 2.62
C HIS A 109 6.43 9.55 3.60
N ASN A 110 7.65 9.10 3.36
CA ASN A 110 8.79 9.44 4.23
C ASN A 110 9.08 10.95 4.20
N PRO A 111 9.77 11.49 5.24
CA PRO A 111 10.20 12.89 5.29
C PRO A 111 10.99 13.36 4.04
N PRO A 112 11.07 14.68 3.79
CA PRO A 112 11.62 15.25 2.55
C PRO A 112 13.08 14.90 2.27
N GLU A 113 13.88 14.63 3.30
CA GLU A 113 15.29 14.24 3.16
C GLU A 113 15.50 12.82 2.62
N TYR A 114 14.42 12.01 2.53
CA TYR A 114 14.47 10.64 1.99
C TYR A 114 14.20 10.62 0.49
N ASN A 115 14.82 9.64 -0.18
CA ASN A 115 14.43 9.18 -1.50
C ASN A 115 14.62 7.66 -1.58
N GLY A 116 14.18 7.02 -2.67
CA GLY A 116 14.24 5.59 -2.80
C GLY A 116 14.18 5.13 -4.26
N TYR A 117 14.33 3.83 -4.42
CA TYR A 117 14.44 3.15 -5.70
C TYR A 117 13.59 1.88 -5.60
N LYS A 118 12.33 1.92 -6.04
CA LYS A 118 11.43 0.75 -6.10
C LYS A 118 11.66 0.01 -7.43
N VAL A 119 11.67 -1.32 -7.41
CA VAL A 119 11.87 -2.16 -8.60
C VAL A 119 10.64 -3.03 -8.84
N TYR A 120 10.17 -2.98 -10.06
CA TYR A 120 9.04 -3.74 -10.59
C TYR A 120 9.52 -4.70 -11.67
N TRP A 121 8.86 -5.84 -11.84
CA TRP A 121 9.24 -6.83 -12.85
C TRP A 121 8.17 -6.93 -13.94
N LYS A 122 8.47 -7.70 -14.97
CA LYS A 122 7.67 -7.83 -16.21
C LYS A 122 6.17 -8.09 -16.04
N ASP A 123 5.76 -8.54 -14.89
CA ASP A 123 4.36 -8.76 -14.51
C ASP A 123 3.65 -7.50 -13.98
N GLY A 124 4.39 -6.39 -13.83
CA GLY A 124 3.87 -5.13 -13.30
C GLY A 124 3.96 -5.00 -11.77
N GLY A 125 4.27 -6.08 -11.06
CA GLY A 125 4.39 -6.10 -9.60
C GLY A 125 5.81 -5.80 -9.11
N GLN A 126 5.95 -5.41 -7.84
CA GLN A 126 7.26 -5.31 -7.21
C GLN A 126 7.94 -6.67 -7.17
N ILE A 127 9.29 -6.66 -7.28
CA ILE A 127 10.08 -7.90 -7.25
C ILE A 127 9.81 -8.73 -5.98
N VAL A 128 9.70 -10.03 -6.20
CA VAL A 128 9.49 -11.05 -5.16
C VAL A 128 10.45 -12.22 -5.38
N PRO A 129 10.62 -13.14 -4.39
CA PRO A 129 11.41 -14.35 -4.60
C PRO A 129 10.92 -15.16 -5.81
N PRO A 130 11.83 -15.77 -6.60
CA PRO A 130 13.28 -15.82 -6.42
C PRO A 130 14.05 -14.67 -7.11
N VAL A 131 13.37 -13.76 -7.82
CA VAL A 131 14.01 -12.70 -8.63
C VAL A 131 14.73 -11.69 -7.76
N ASP A 132 14.14 -11.28 -6.64
CA ASP A 132 14.73 -10.31 -5.69
C ASP A 132 16.11 -10.75 -5.21
N LYS A 133 16.28 -12.02 -4.82
CA LYS A 133 17.58 -12.55 -4.35
C LYS A 133 18.63 -12.50 -5.45
N LYS A 134 18.27 -12.93 -6.67
CA LYS A 134 19.20 -12.91 -7.81
C LYS A 134 19.64 -11.49 -8.17
N LEU A 135 18.70 -10.52 -8.12
CA LEU A 135 19.02 -9.11 -8.34
C LEU A 135 19.92 -8.55 -7.24
N ILE A 136 19.66 -8.87 -5.97
CA ILE A 136 20.50 -8.45 -4.84
C ILE A 136 21.94 -8.98 -5.02
N ASP A 137 22.11 -10.24 -5.41
CA ASP A 137 23.42 -10.85 -5.62
C ASP A 137 24.18 -10.13 -6.75
N GLU A 138 23.52 -9.82 -7.88
CA GLU A 138 24.13 -9.05 -8.98
C GLU A 138 24.50 -7.63 -8.55
N ILE A 139 23.60 -6.92 -7.84
CA ILE A 139 23.85 -5.56 -7.33
C ILE A 139 25.06 -5.56 -6.38
N ASN A 140 25.14 -6.55 -5.49
CA ASN A 140 26.26 -6.63 -4.53
C ASN A 140 27.60 -6.90 -5.22
N SER A 141 27.63 -7.61 -6.35
CA SER A 141 28.85 -7.88 -7.11
C SER A 141 29.42 -6.66 -7.84
N VAL A 142 28.61 -5.62 -8.10
CA VAL A 142 29.03 -4.41 -8.83
C VAL A 142 29.99 -3.56 -8.00
N LYS A 143 31.13 -3.19 -8.56
CA LYS A 143 32.01 -2.15 -8.01
C LYS A 143 31.59 -0.78 -8.53
N PHE A 144 31.84 0.29 -7.78
CA PHE A 144 31.50 1.66 -8.22
C PHE A 144 32.22 2.07 -9.51
N THR A 145 33.38 1.50 -9.77
CA THR A 145 34.18 1.71 -11.00
C THR A 145 33.55 1.08 -12.25
N ASP A 146 32.68 0.11 -12.08
CA ASP A 146 32.05 -0.63 -13.17
C ASP A 146 30.80 0.07 -13.72
N ILE A 147 30.35 1.14 -13.05
CA ILE A 147 29.14 1.87 -13.39
C ILE A 147 29.40 2.79 -14.59
N SER A 148 28.69 2.57 -15.70
CA SER A 148 28.73 3.46 -16.85
C SER A 148 27.58 4.46 -16.83
N PHE A 149 27.91 5.74 -16.78
CA PHE A 149 26.95 6.86 -16.89
C PHE A 149 26.93 7.49 -18.27
N LYS A 150 27.48 6.80 -19.29
CA LYS A 150 27.57 7.33 -20.65
C LYS A 150 26.23 7.07 -21.37
N ARG A 151 25.34 8.07 -21.33
CA ARG A 151 24.00 7.99 -21.95
C ARG A 151 24.08 7.65 -23.44
N ASN A 152 23.28 6.67 -23.88
CA ASN A 152 22.97 6.43 -25.27
C ASN A 152 21.60 7.05 -25.61
N ASN A 153 21.61 8.24 -26.21
CA ASN A 153 20.38 8.98 -26.50
C ASN A 153 19.43 8.25 -27.46
N SER A 154 19.93 7.36 -28.33
CA SER A 154 19.08 6.60 -29.25
C SER A 154 18.23 5.53 -28.56
N LEU A 155 18.53 5.23 -27.30
CA LEU A 155 17.83 4.23 -26.49
C LEU A 155 16.94 4.86 -25.40
N VAL A 156 16.91 6.18 -25.27
CA VAL A 156 16.08 6.86 -24.26
C VAL A 156 14.92 7.58 -24.93
N ASN A 157 13.71 7.11 -24.64
CA ASN A 157 12.47 7.61 -25.20
C ASN A 157 11.67 8.29 -24.08
N LEU A 158 11.30 9.54 -24.26
CA LEU A 158 10.38 10.21 -23.33
C LEU A 158 8.95 9.77 -23.61
N ILE A 159 8.20 9.49 -22.57
CA ILE A 159 6.80 9.08 -22.63
C ILE A 159 5.96 9.95 -21.71
N ASP A 160 4.70 10.18 -22.10
CA ASP A 160 3.73 10.99 -21.34
C ASP A 160 2.29 10.68 -21.77
N THR A 161 1.69 11.63 -22.51
CA THR A 161 0.25 11.80 -22.77
C THR A 161 -0.48 10.52 -23.19
N GLN A 162 0.13 9.66 -23.99
CA GLN A 162 -0.56 8.44 -24.43
C GLN A 162 -0.77 7.47 -23.27
N ILE A 163 0.25 7.31 -22.44
CA ILE A 163 0.15 6.42 -21.25
C ILE A 163 -0.82 7.04 -20.24
N ASP A 164 -0.74 8.35 -20.00
CA ASP A 164 -1.68 9.07 -19.12
C ASP A 164 -3.14 8.83 -19.59
N THR A 165 -3.42 9.01 -20.88
CA THR A 165 -4.76 8.85 -21.46
C THR A 165 -5.28 7.42 -21.31
N ASP A 166 -4.45 6.43 -21.62
CA ASP A 166 -4.80 5.02 -21.51
C ASP A 166 -5.05 4.63 -20.04
N PHE A 167 -4.19 5.07 -19.11
CA PHE A 167 -4.33 4.82 -17.69
C PHE A 167 -5.61 5.46 -17.11
N ILE A 168 -5.89 6.71 -17.45
CA ILE A 168 -7.12 7.43 -17.05
C ILE A 168 -8.35 6.69 -17.57
N HIS A 169 -8.35 6.30 -18.85
CA HIS A 169 -9.46 5.57 -19.47
C HIS A 169 -9.73 4.25 -18.75
N ASP A 170 -8.68 3.45 -18.51
CA ASP A 170 -8.83 2.14 -17.89
C ASP A 170 -9.20 2.26 -16.40
N SER A 171 -8.68 3.26 -15.67
CA SER A 171 -9.10 3.57 -14.30
C SER A 171 -10.59 3.91 -14.22
N ILE A 172 -11.11 4.73 -15.16
CA ILE A 172 -12.54 5.05 -15.26
C ILE A 172 -13.34 3.80 -15.60
N SER A 173 -12.91 3.02 -16.57
CA SER A 173 -13.61 1.81 -17.01
C SER A 173 -13.79 0.80 -15.87
N ILE A 174 -12.78 0.67 -15.01
CA ILE A 174 -12.77 -0.30 -13.90
C ILE A 174 -13.43 0.25 -12.65
N GLY A 175 -13.22 1.55 -12.35
CA GLY A 175 -13.65 2.17 -11.10
C GLY A 175 -15.05 2.78 -11.13
N LYS A 176 -15.58 3.11 -12.30
CA LYS A 176 -16.94 3.70 -12.45
C LYS A 176 -18.03 2.62 -12.41
N ILE A 177 -18.33 2.12 -11.23
CA ILE A 177 -19.22 0.96 -11.02
C ILE A 177 -20.57 1.29 -10.37
N GLY A 178 -20.74 2.47 -9.79
CA GLY A 178 -22.00 2.94 -9.20
C GLY A 178 -22.97 3.49 -10.26
N VAL A 179 -24.23 3.67 -9.86
CA VAL A 179 -25.33 4.15 -10.73
C VAL A 179 -25.91 5.50 -10.32
N SER A 180 -25.40 6.13 -9.26
CA SER A 180 -25.90 7.38 -8.70
C SER A 180 -25.53 8.61 -9.53
N LYS A 181 -26.18 9.74 -9.23
CA LYS A 181 -25.82 11.06 -9.79
C LYS A 181 -24.52 11.56 -9.16
N ARG A 182 -23.46 11.63 -9.92
CA ARG A 182 -22.12 12.01 -9.48
C ARG A 182 -21.93 13.52 -9.36
N GLU A 183 -22.69 14.29 -10.12
CA GLU A 183 -22.57 15.75 -10.24
C GLU A 183 -22.82 16.47 -8.91
N ASP A 184 -23.74 15.94 -8.09
CA ASP A 184 -24.11 16.52 -6.80
C ASP A 184 -23.17 16.08 -5.65
N TYR A 185 -22.25 15.15 -5.90
CA TYR A 185 -21.31 14.66 -4.89
C TYR A 185 -20.11 15.59 -4.79
N ARG A 186 -19.98 16.28 -3.64
CA ARG A 186 -18.97 17.31 -3.43
C ARG A 186 -17.71 16.71 -2.82
N ILE A 187 -16.61 16.82 -3.55
CA ILE A 187 -15.32 16.21 -3.23
C ILE A 187 -14.32 17.32 -2.90
N VAL A 188 -13.57 17.16 -1.81
CA VAL A 188 -12.33 17.90 -1.58
C VAL A 188 -11.17 16.95 -1.76
N PHE A 189 -10.15 17.37 -2.50
CA PHE A 189 -8.99 16.59 -2.82
C PHE A 189 -7.68 17.32 -2.49
N THR A 190 -6.73 16.61 -1.94
CA THR A 190 -5.33 17.01 -1.82
C THR A 190 -4.38 15.93 -2.29
N PRO A 191 -3.47 16.23 -3.23
CA PRO A 191 -2.36 15.34 -3.61
C PRO A 191 -1.21 15.35 -2.60
N ILE A 192 -1.27 16.14 -1.54
CA ILE A 192 -0.19 16.39 -0.58
C ILE A 192 1.15 16.63 -1.32
N HIS A 193 1.15 17.59 -2.27
CA HIS A 193 2.27 17.93 -3.17
C HIS A 193 2.72 16.82 -4.14
N GLY A 194 2.00 15.68 -4.19
CA GLY A 194 2.42 14.47 -4.90
C GLY A 194 1.97 14.38 -6.35
N THR A 195 2.16 13.19 -6.91
CA THR A 195 2.01 12.88 -8.34
C THR A 195 0.57 12.80 -8.84
N SER A 196 -0.39 12.61 -7.93
CA SER A 196 -1.82 12.51 -8.28
C SER A 196 -2.48 13.81 -8.72
N TYR A 197 -1.79 14.95 -8.55
CA TYR A 197 -2.33 16.31 -8.73
C TYR A 197 -3.00 16.55 -10.08
N LYS A 198 -2.56 15.85 -11.14
CA LYS A 198 -3.10 15.94 -12.50
C LYS A 198 -4.05 14.78 -12.81
N ILE A 199 -3.61 13.55 -12.55
CA ILE A 199 -4.29 12.35 -13.01
C ILE A 199 -5.62 12.12 -12.27
N LEU A 200 -5.66 12.26 -10.94
CA LEU A 200 -6.90 12.00 -10.18
C LEU A 200 -8.03 12.97 -10.52
N PRO A 201 -7.81 14.30 -10.67
CA PRO A 201 -8.84 15.21 -11.18
C PRO A 201 -9.39 14.82 -12.55
N GLU A 202 -8.53 14.37 -13.48
CA GLU A 202 -8.96 13.95 -14.82
C GLU A 202 -9.82 12.66 -14.75
N VAL A 203 -9.44 11.70 -13.91
CA VAL A 203 -10.21 10.46 -13.66
C VAL A 203 -11.58 10.76 -13.06
N LEU A 204 -11.64 11.60 -12.01
CA LEU A 204 -12.90 11.96 -11.36
C LEU A 204 -13.83 12.72 -12.32
N ASN A 205 -13.29 13.71 -13.03
CA ASN A 205 -14.04 14.47 -14.03
C ASN A 205 -14.56 13.59 -15.18
N GLY A 206 -13.73 12.71 -15.70
CA GLY A 206 -14.09 11.74 -16.74
C GLY A 206 -15.14 10.74 -16.30
N ALA A 207 -15.13 10.34 -15.02
CA ALA A 207 -16.17 9.50 -14.42
C ALA A 207 -17.51 10.25 -14.22
N GLY A 208 -17.51 11.60 -14.21
CA GLY A 208 -18.71 12.42 -14.07
C GLY A 208 -18.80 13.20 -12.76
N PHE A 209 -17.80 13.13 -11.88
CA PHE A 209 -17.73 13.94 -10.68
C PHE A 209 -17.27 15.36 -11.01
N LYS A 210 -18.23 16.32 -11.06
CA LYS A 210 -17.97 17.71 -11.49
C LYS A 210 -17.75 18.68 -10.34
N ASN A 211 -18.15 18.30 -9.12
CA ASN A 211 -18.07 19.16 -7.94
C ASN A 211 -16.80 18.84 -7.13
N LEU A 212 -15.64 19.11 -7.75
CA LEU A 212 -14.32 18.85 -7.21
C LEU A 212 -13.62 20.13 -6.77
N HIS A 213 -13.23 20.20 -5.51
CA HIS A 213 -12.46 21.27 -4.88
C HIS A 213 -11.07 20.76 -4.52
N ILE A 214 -10.04 21.43 -5.00
CA ILE A 214 -8.64 21.02 -4.77
C ILE A 214 -7.98 22.00 -3.81
N VAL A 215 -7.23 21.48 -2.84
CA VAL A 215 -6.38 22.29 -1.95
C VAL A 215 -5.23 22.86 -2.76
N LYS A 216 -5.35 24.14 -3.16
CA LYS A 216 -4.45 24.79 -4.13
C LYS A 216 -3.00 24.81 -3.67
N GLU A 217 -2.77 25.04 -2.39
CA GLU A 217 -1.45 25.11 -1.79
C GLU A 217 -0.71 23.75 -1.85
N GLN A 218 -1.45 22.66 -1.80
CA GLN A 218 -0.93 21.29 -1.87
C GLN A 218 -0.99 20.68 -3.27
N ALA A 219 -1.63 21.35 -4.24
CA ALA A 219 -1.73 20.91 -5.63
C ALA A 219 -0.47 21.19 -6.45
N VAL A 220 0.46 21.97 -5.91
CA VAL A 220 1.76 22.25 -6.54
C VAL A 220 2.76 21.19 -6.07
N PRO A 221 3.37 20.41 -6.99
CA PRO A 221 4.41 19.45 -6.61
C PRO A 221 5.58 20.13 -5.90
N ASP A 222 5.89 19.66 -4.68
CA ASP A 222 6.97 20.21 -3.86
C ASP A 222 7.65 19.10 -3.05
N GLY A 223 8.93 18.86 -3.32
CA GLY A 223 9.72 17.84 -2.62
C GLY A 223 10.05 18.16 -1.17
N ASN A 224 9.81 19.39 -0.71
CA ASN A 224 9.98 19.79 0.68
C ASN A 224 8.73 19.59 1.53
N PHE A 225 7.57 19.37 0.90
CA PHE A 225 6.27 19.15 1.57
C PHE A 225 5.95 20.25 2.60
N ASN A 226 6.16 21.53 2.25
CA ASN A 226 6.16 22.67 3.18
C ASN A 226 4.87 22.90 3.97
N THR A 227 3.75 22.28 3.56
CA THR A 227 2.45 22.45 4.24
C THR A 227 2.14 21.35 5.26
N VAL A 228 2.99 20.32 5.37
CA VAL A 228 2.77 19.16 6.26
C VAL A 228 4.08 18.73 6.92
N LYS A 229 4.00 18.14 8.10
CA LYS A 229 5.17 17.54 8.77
C LYS A 229 5.57 16.22 8.13
N SER A 230 4.58 15.46 7.67
CA SER A 230 4.74 14.18 7.00
C SER A 230 3.72 14.11 5.87
N PRO A 231 4.12 13.79 4.62
CA PRO A 231 3.18 13.68 3.51
C PRO A 231 2.43 12.34 3.52
N ASN A 232 1.90 11.98 4.69
CA ASN A 232 1.25 10.69 4.92
C ASN A 232 -0.27 10.86 5.11
N PRO A 233 -1.12 10.42 4.17
CA PRO A 233 -2.57 10.57 4.27
C PRO A 233 -3.21 9.73 5.39
N GLU A 234 -2.44 8.88 6.08
CA GLU A 234 -2.85 8.17 7.29
C GLU A 234 -2.90 9.11 8.51
N GLU A 235 -2.20 10.23 8.44
CA GLU A 235 -2.06 11.18 9.55
C GLU A 235 -3.10 12.30 9.43
N PRO A 236 -3.93 12.56 10.47
CA PRO A 236 -4.96 13.62 10.42
C PRO A 236 -4.38 15.01 10.10
N GLU A 237 -3.15 15.28 10.53
CA GLU A 237 -2.46 16.56 10.28
C GLU A 237 -2.23 16.79 8.79
N ALA A 238 -1.89 15.76 8.03
CA ALA A 238 -1.66 15.88 6.59
C ALA A 238 -2.93 16.25 5.80
N LEU A 239 -4.11 15.92 6.35
CA LEU A 239 -5.41 16.24 5.75
C LEU A 239 -6.07 17.50 6.35
N SER A 240 -5.44 18.20 7.29
CA SER A 240 -6.05 19.32 8.01
C SER A 240 -6.55 20.43 7.08
N MET A 241 -5.72 20.87 6.12
CA MET A 241 -6.11 21.89 5.13
C MET A 241 -7.29 21.43 4.26
N ALA A 242 -7.31 20.14 3.87
CA ALA A 242 -8.39 19.58 3.09
C ALA A 242 -9.68 19.47 3.90
N ILE A 243 -9.60 19.14 5.19
CA ILE A 243 -10.76 19.11 6.10
C ILE A 243 -11.31 20.51 6.33
N ASP A 244 -10.46 21.54 6.46
CA ASP A 244 -10.91 22.92 6.62
C ASP A 244 -11.57 23.45 5.35
N LEU A 245 -11.03 23.16 4.18
CA LEU A 245 -11.68 23.43 2.91
C LEU A 245 -13.03 22.68 2.81
N ALA A 246 -13.07 21.42 3.23
CA ALA A 246 -14.29 20.60 3.20
C ALA A 246 -15.40 21.18 4.08
N LYS A 247 -15.07 21.70 5.27
CA LYS A 247 -16.03 22.43 6.12
C LYS A 247 -16.57 23.68 5.43
N ALA A 248 -15.68 24.47 4.80
CA ALA A 248 -16.06 25.71 4.13
C ALA A 248 -16.99 25.48 2.93
N VAL A 249 -16.76 24.43 2.14
CA VAL A 249 -17.59 24.10 0.97
C VAL A 249 -18.68 23.06 1.29
N ASN A 250 -18.79 22.60 2.51
CA ASN A 250 -19.72 21.54 2.92
C ASN A 250 -19.56 20.27 2.07
N ALA A 251 -18.34 19.75 1.95
CA ALA A 251 -18.04 18.59 1.12
C ALA A 251 -18.63 17.28 1.69
N ASP A 252 -18.87 16.31 0.83
CA ASP A 252 -19.34 14.96 1.21
C ASP A 252 -18.17 14.05 1.61
N ILE A 253 -17.00 14.22 0.94
CA ILE A 253 -15.79 13.44 1.18
C ILE A 253 -14.54 14.31 1.03
N VAL A 254 -13.51 13.95 1.80
CA VAL A 254 -12.13 14.44 1.64
C VAL A 254 -11.26 13.29 1.19
N ILE A 255 -10.44 13.51 0.17
CA ILE A 255 -9.48 12.56 -0.38
C ILE A 255 -8.08 13.14 -0.27
N GLY A 256 -7.15 12.39 0.29
CA GLY A 256 -5.73 12.69 0.25
C GLY A 256 -4.92 11.52 -0.26
N THR A 257 -3.88 11.78 -1.07
CA THR A 257 -2.95 10.73 -1.52
C THR A 257 -1.54 11.04 -1.06
N ASP A 258 -0.73 10.01 -0.85
CA ASP A 258 0.68 10.20 -0.59
C ASP A 258 1.44 10.64 -1.87
N PRO A 259 2.72 11.08 -1.75
CA PRO A 259 3.44 11.69 -2.89
C PRO A 259 3.55 10.83 -4.15
N ASP A 260 3.63 9.53 -4.05
CA ASP A 260 3.68 8.64 -5.21
C ASP A 260 2.34 7.96 -5.52
N ALA A 261 1.26 8.43 -4.87
CA ALA A 261 -0.13 8.09 -5.12
C ALA A 261 -0.43 6.58 -5.10
N ASP A 262 0.26 5.84 -4.22
CA ASP A 262 -0.04 4.43 -3.97
C ASP A 262 -0.94 4.24 -2.74
N ARG A 263 -1.15 5.27 -1.89
CA ARG A 263 -2.05 5.27 -0.73
C ARG A 263 -3.10 6.36 -0.83
N VAL A 264 -4.29 6.07 -0.31
CA VAL A 264 -5.40 7.02 -0.26
C VAL A 264 -5.98 7.10 1.16
N GLY A 265 -6.01 8.31 1.72
CA GLY A 265 -6.71 8.63 2.97
C GLY A 265 -8.07 9.24 2.66
N LEU A 266 -9.09 8.83 3.40
CA LEU A 266 -10.46 9.29 3.25
C LEU A 266 -10.97 9.87 4.56
N ALA A 267 -11.42 11.14 4.56
CA ALA A 267 -12.18 11.66 5.67
C ALA A 267 -13.63 11.90 5.23
N VAL A 268 -14.57 11.44 6.04
CA VAL A 268 -16.00 11.44 5.74
C VAL A 268 -16.79 12.03 6.89
N LYS A 269 -17.96 12.59 6.60
CA LYS A 269 -18.83 13.11 7.63
C LYS A 269 -19.46 11.99 8.46
N ASN A 270 -19.42 12.16 9.78
CA ASN A 270 -20.21 11.37 10.70
C ASN A 270 -21.63 11.97 10.90
N ASN A 271 -22.47 11.31 11.70
CA ASN A 271 -23.83 11.76 11.99
C ASN A 271 -23.91 13.08 12.76
N LYS A 272 -22.77 13.61 13.25
CA LYS A 272 -22.64 14.92 13.92
C LYS A 272 -22.15 16.02 12.97
N ASN A 273 -22.05 15.75 11.67
CA ASN A 273 -21.45 16.64 10.68
C ASN A 273 -19.95 16.94 10.89
N GLU A 274 -19.23 16.08 11.61
CA GLU A 274 -17.78 16.19 11.80
C GLU A 274 -17.08 15.27 10.79
N TYR A 275 -15.90 15.69 10.30
CA TYR A 275 -15.08 14.84 9.44
C TYR A 275 -14.24 13.88 10.26
N SER A 276 -14.39 12.59 10.00
CA SER A 276 -13.62 11.53 10.62
C SER A 276 -12.78 10.80 9.57
N LEU A 277 -11.50 10.61 9.84
CA LEU A 277 -10.60 9.84 8.98
C LEU A 277 -10.93 8.35 9.12
N LEU A 278 -11.21 7.68 8.01
CA LEU A 278 -11.33 6.23 7.95
C LEU A 278 -9.92 5.61 8.01
N ASN A 279 -9.74 4.56 8.81
CA ASN A 279 -8.49 3.80 8.74
C ASN A 279 -8.48 2.85 7.51
N GLY A 280 -7.30 2.31 7.16
CA GLY A 280 -7.15 1.48 5.97
C GLY A 280 -8.03 0.22 5.98
N ASN A 281 -8.26 -0.40 7.15
CA ASN A 281 -9.18 -1.53 7.27
C ASN A 281 -10.64 -1.13 6.99
N GLN A 282 -11.09 0.00 7.52
CA GLN A 282 -12.44 0.52 7.28
C GLN A 282 -12.66 0.87 5.80
N MET A 283 -11.68 1.54 5.19
CA MET A 283 -11.70 1.82 3.76
C MET A 283 -11.78 0.53 2.95
N MET A 284 -10.95 -0.45 3.26
CA MET A 284 -10.92 -1.75 2.58
C MET A 284 -12.26 -2.49 2.68
N ILE A 285 -12.93 -2.47 3.85
CA ILE A 285 -14.26 -3.04 4.06
C ILE A 285 -15.28 -2.39 3.11
N ILE A 286 -15.36 -1.05 3.13
CA ILE A 286 -16.31 -0.27 2.32
C ILE A 286 -16.10 -0.55 0.83
N LEU A 287 -14.87 -0.45 0.34
CA LEU A 287 -14.57 -0.63 -1.08
C LEU A 287 -14.83 -2.07 -1.53
N THR A 288 -14.39 -3.07 -0.74
CA THR A 288 -14.57 -4.50 -1.09
C THR A 288 -16.05 -4.88 -1.13
N GLU A 289 -16.81 -4.51 -0.10
CA GLU A 289 -18.25 -4.82 -0.08
C GLU A 289 -18.97 -4.19 -1.27
N PHE A 290 -18.71 -2.90 -1.53
CA PHE A 290 -19.33 -2.20 -2.65
C PHE A 290 -18.99 -2.85 -4.00
N ILE A 291 -17.72 -3.12 -4.27
CA ILE A 291 -17.28 -3.74 -5.52
C ILE A 291 -17.96 -5.09 -5.73
N LEU A 292 -18.05 -5.94 -4.69
CA LEU A 292 -18.68 -7.24 -4.79
C LEU A 292 -20.20 -7.12 -4.96
N SER A 293 -20.85 -6.17 -4.27
CA SER A 293 -22.31 -5.93 -4.39
C SER A 293 -22.76 -5.51 -5.79
N LYS A 294 -21.87 -4.89 -6.58
CA LYS A 294 -22.14 -4.45 -7.95
C LYS A 294 -21.90 -5.53 -9.01
N ARG A 295 -21.29 -6.65 -8.63
CA ARG A 295 -20.96 -7.74 -9.57
C ARG A 295 -22.03 -8.83 -9.55
N LYS A 296 -22.30 -9.38 -10.72
CA LYS A 296 -23.20 -10.53 -10.91
C LYS A 296 -22.39 -11.81 -11.13
N ASN A 297 -23.01 -12.95 -10.86
CA ASN A 297 -22.46 -14.29 -11.15
C ASN A 297 -21.12 -14.59 -10.46
N LEU A 298 -20.91 -14.03 -9.25
CA LEU A 298 -19.73 -14.29 -8.45
C LEU A 298 -19.67 -15.78 -8.03
N ASN A 299 -18.49 -16.36 -8.05
CA ASN A 299 -18.20 -17.74 -7.65
C ASN A 299 -16.72 -17.91 -7.33
N LYS A 300 -16.28 -19.13 -7.00
CA LYS A 300 -14.90 -19.46 -6.63
C LYS A 300 -13.85 -19.32 -7.75
N SER A 301 -14.25 -19.00 -8.99
CA SER A 301 -13.31 -18.59 -10.04
C SER A 301 -12.85 -17.14 -9.91
N PHE A 302 -13.40 -16.40 -8.95
CA PHE A 302 -12.96 -15.06 -8.56
C PHE A 302 -12.31 -15.07 -7.18
N PHE A 303 -11.34 -14.19 -6.96
CA PHE A 303 -10.74 -14.02 -5.64
C PHE A 303 -10.47 -12.55 -5.30
N ILE A 304 -10.40 -12.31 -3.99
CA ILE A 304 -9.90 -11.06 -3.42
C ILE A 304 -8.68 -11.35 -2.55
N GLY A 305 -7.78 -10.36 -2.43
CA GLY A 305 -6.52 -10.49 -1.72
C GLY A 305 -6.36 -9.54 -0.53
N SER A 306 -5.73 -10.03 0.57
CA SER A 306 -5.36 -9.17 1.69
C SER A 306 -4.09 -9.69 2.39
N THR A 307 -3.71 -9.10 3.53
CA THR A 307 -2.53 -9.48 4.30
C THR A 307 -2.89 -10.14 5.63
N VAL A 308 -1.93 -10.90 6.20
CA VAL A 308 -2.09 -11.60 7.48
C VAL A 308 -2.32 -10.67 8.69
N VAL A 309 -2.14 -9.36 8.54
CA VAL A 309 -2.32 -8.36 9.61
C VAL A 309 -3.48 -7.40 9.35
N SER A 310 -4.15 -7.52 8.21
CA SER A 310 -5.34 -6.74 7.86
C SER A 310 -6.60 -7.36 8.49
N THR A 311 -7.70 -6.61 8.48
CA THR A 311 -8.96 -7.08 9.08
C THR A 311 -9.45 -8.42 8.51
N ALA A 312 -9.77 -9.36 9.39
CA ALA A 312 -10.34 -10.65 8.98
C ALA A 312 -11.76 -10.53 8.42
N MET A 313 -12.43 -9.39 8.60
CA MET A 313 -13.78 -9.15 8.06
C MET A 313 -13.85 -9.31 6.55
N ILE A 314 -12.76 -9.05 5.83
CA ILE A 314 -12.68 -9.23 4.37
C ILE A 314 -12.93 -10.67 3.97
N LYS A 315 -12.50 -11.64 4.78
CA LYS A 315 -12.81 -13.06 4.56
C LYS A 315 -14.32 -13.31 4.65
N ASN A 316 -14.99 -12.77 5.68
CA ASN A 316 -16.43 -12.92 5.86
C ASN A 316 -17.22 -12.29 4.69
N ILE A 317 -16.77 -11.14 4.20
CA ILE A 317 -17.34 -10.49 3.02
C ILE A 317 -17.18 -11.41 1.80
N ALA A 318 -15.97 -11.89 1.51
CA ALA A 318 -15.71 -12.78 0.37
C ALA A 318 -16.58 -14.04 0.39
N GLU A 319 -16.66 -14.70 1.55
CA GLU A 319 -17.47 -15.91 1.76
C GLU A 319 -18.96 -15.67 1.49
N SER A 320 -19.49 -14.51 1.90
CA SER A 320 -20.91 -14.16 1.68
C SER A 320 -21.27 -13.98 0.20
N TYR A 321 -20.29 -13.62 -0.63
CA TYR A 321 -20.45 -13.51 -2.09
C TYR A 321 -19.97 -14.74 -2.85
N ASN A 322 -19.63 -15.84 -2.13
CA ASN A 322 -19.07 -17.06 -2.73
C ASN A 322 -17.80 -16.81 -3.56
N VAL A 323 -17.01 -15.80 -3.17
CA VAL A 323 -15.70 -15.45 -3.76
C VAL A 323 -14.60 -16.10 -2.93
N ASP A 324 -13.48 -16.48 -3.57
CA ASP A 324 -12.34 -17.00 -2.85
C ASP A 324 -11.58 -15.86 -2.14
N PHE A 325 -10.98 -16.15 -0.98
CA PHE A 325 -10.18 -15.20 -0.22
C PHE A 325 -8.74 -15.71 -0.09
N LYS A 326 -7.79 -14.89 -0.50
CA LYS A 326 -6.37 -15.21 -0.41
C LYS A 326 -5.67 -14.22 0.50
N VAL A 327 -4.76 -14.74 1.31
CA VAL A 327 -3.99 -13.93 2.26
C VAL A 327 -2.50 -14.08 2.00
N GLY A 328 -1.79 -12.96 2.01
CA GLY A 328 -0.34 -12.89 1.86
C GLY A 328 0.34 -12.36 3.10
N LEU A 329 1.66 -12.39 3.12
CA LEU A 329 2.45 -11.67 4.12
C LEU A 329 2.21 -10.16 4.00
N THR A 330 2.63 -9.41 5.01
CA THR A 330 2.58 -7.94 4.99
C THR A 330 3.40 -7.38 3.82
N GLY A 331 2.80 -6.46 3.09
CA GLY A 331 3.38 -5.81 1.92
C GLY A 331 2.63 -6.15 0.64
N PHE A 332 2.25 -5.12 -0.08
CA PHE A 332 1.34 -5.21 -1.22
C PHE A 332 1.86 -6.08 -2.38
N LYS A 333 3.17 -6.22 -2.51
CA LYS A 333 3.80 -7.10 -3.50
C LYS A 333 3.29 -8.55 -3.45
N TRP A 334 2.83 -9.01 -2.29
CA TRP A 334 2.25 -10.34 -2.14
C TRP A 334 0.86 -10.41 -2.75
N ILE A 335 0.07 -9.33 -2.68
CA ILE A 335 -1.24 -9.24 -3.34
C ILE A 335 -1.04 -9.23 -4.86
N GLY A 336 -0.12 -8.42 -5.38
CA GLY A 336 0.24 -8.44 -6.80
C GLY A 336 0.72 -9.82 -7.27
N LYS A 337 1.52 -10.51 -6.44
CA LYS A 337 2.00 -11.87 -6.73
C LYS A 337 0.87 -12.91 -6.83
N MET A 338 -0.19 -12.80 -6.00
CA MET A 338 -1.33 -13.74 -6.03
C MET A 338 -1.94 -13.85 -7.42
N ILE A 339 -1.98 -12.76 -8.19
CA ILE A 339 -2.54 -12.76 -9.54
C ILE A 339 -1.76 -13.72 -10.45
N ASN A 340 -0.44 -13.78 -10.29
CA ASN A 340 0.42 -14.70 -11.03
C ASN A 340 0.37 -16.13 -10.47
N ASP A 341 0.22 -16.29 -9.16
CA ASP A 341 0.18 -17.60 -8.51
C ASP A 341 -1.13 -18.36 -8.79
N PHE A 342 -2.21 -17.62 -9.07
CA PHE A 342 -3.55 -18.19 -9.33
C PHE A 342 -4.10 -17.79 -10.71
N PRO A 343 -3.41 -18.13 -11.81
CA PRO A 343 -3.76 -17.68 -13.17
C PRO A 343 -5.10 -18.23 -13.69
N SER A 344 -5.66 -19.26 -13.04
CA SER A 344 -6.99 -19.81 -13.36
C SER A 344 -8.14 -19.07 -12.67
N GLN A 345 -7.85 -18.13 -11.78
CA GLN A 345 -8.84 -17.32 -11.07
C GLN A 345 -8.70 -15.84 -11.46
N ASN A 346 -9.82 -15.12 -11.41
CA ASN A 346 -9.87 -13.71 -11.72
C ASN A 346 -9.78 -12.89 -10.43
N PHE A 347 -8.77 -12.04 -10.33
CA PHE A 347 -8.64 -11.08 -9.23
C PHE A 347 -9.68 -9.97 -9.36
N ILE A 348 -10.36 -9.64 -8.27
CA ILE A 348 -11.34 -8.56 -8.24
C ILE A 348 -10.75 -7.29 -7.63
N CYS A 349 -10.24 -7.40 -6.42
CA CYS A 349 -9.68 -6.29 -5.64
C CYS A 349 -8.87 -6.84 -4.47
N GLY A 350 -8.10 -5.98 -3.83
CA GLY A 350 -7.38 -6.33 -2.61
C GLY A 350 -6.78 -5.13 -1.93
N GLY A 351 -6.45 -5.28 -0.65
CA GLY A 351 -5.95 -4.18 0.14
C GLY A 351 -5.13 -4.60 1.35
N GLU A 352 -4.50 -3.61 1.95
CA GLU A 352 -3.77 -3.73 3.20
C GLU A 352 -4.16 -2.62 4.18
N GLU A 353 -3.99 -2.86 5.46
CA GLU A 353 -4.36 -1.96 6.56
C GLU A 353 -3.67 -0.58 6.47
N SER A 354 -2.57 -0.49 5.74
CA SER A 354 -1.77 0.72 5.55
C SER A 354 -2.23 1.55 4.34
N TYR A 355 -3.56 1.71 4.19
CA TYR A 355 -4.19 2.62 3.21
C TYR A 355 -3.90 2.30 1.74
N GLY A 356 -3.39 1.10 1.46
CA GLY A 356 -3.17 0.60 0.11
C GLY A 356 -4.34 -0.26 -0.37
N TYR A 357 -4.86 0.02 -1.57
CA TYR A 357 -5.91 -0.75 -2.20
C TYR A 357 -5.70 -0.83 -3.71
N MET A 358 -6.21 -1.87 -4.34
CA MET A 358 -6.13 -2.10 -5.77
C MET A 358 -7.46 -2.69 -6.29
N VAL A 359 -7.95 -2.16 -7.39
CA VAL A 359 -9.20 -2.58 -8.05
C VAL A 359 -8.86 -3.13 -9.43
N GLY A 360 -9.27 -4.38 -9.69
CA GLY A 360 -8.89 -5.06 -10.93
C GLY A 360 -7.41 -5.41 -10.99
N ASP A 361 -6.95 -5.88 -12.15
CA ASP A 361 -5.60 -6.40 -12.35
C ASP A 361 -4.80 -5.68 -13.45
N PHE A 362 -5.25 -4.50 -13.88
CA PHE A 362 -4.60 -3.66 -14.88
C PHE A 362 -3.33 -2.97 -14.36
N VAL A 363 -3.18 -2.87 -13.04
CA VAL A 363 -1.97 -2.55 -12.29
C VAL A 363 -1.66 -3.69 -11.31
N ARG A 364 -0.44 -3.73 -10.74
CA ARG A 364 -0.01 -4.79 -9.82
C ARG A 364 0.61 -4.27 -8.53
N ASP A 365 0.29 -3.03 -8.19
CA ASP A 365 0.59 -2.41 -6.90
C ASP A 365 -0.61 -1.58 -6.45
N LYS A 366 -0.54 -1.03 -5.24
CA LYS A 366 -1.53 -0.12 -4.69
C LYS A 366 -1.84 1.01 -5.67
N ASP A 367 -3.10 1.33 -5.81
CA ASP A 367 -3.58 2.36 -6.72
C ASP A 367 -4.54 3.32 -6.00
N ALA A 368 -4.01 4.45 -5.56
CA ALA A 368 -4.82 5.49 -4.94
C ALA A 368 -5.79 6.15 -5.93
N ILE A 369 -5.49 6.14 -7.23
CA ILE A 369 -6.30 6.82 -8.26
C ILE A 369 -7.65 6.10 -8.43
N THR A 370 -7.62 4.82 -8.78
CA THR A 370 -8.85 4.03 -8.99
C THR A 370 -9.58 3.79 -7.66
N SER A 371 -8.84 3.61 -6.56
CA SER A 371 -9.43 3.46 -5.23
C SER A 371 -10.19 4.71 -4.77
N ALA A 372 -9.67 5.91 -5.05
CA ALA A 372 -10.35 7.18 -4.79
C ALA A 372 -11.62 7.33 -5.63
N LEU A 373 -11.58 6.92 -6.90
CA LEU A 373 -12.78 6.91 -7.75
C LEU A 373 -13.86 5.99 -7.16
N VAL A 374 -13.50 4.75 -6.78
CA VAL A 374 -14.46 3.82 -6.17
C VAL A 374 -15.00 4.37 -4.85
N ALA A 375 -14.18 5.02 -4.02
CA ALA A 375 -14.66 5.68 -2.80
C ALA A 375 -15.71 6.76 -3.08
N CYS A 376 -15.53 7.55 -4.16
CA CYS A 376 -16.52 8.52 -4.61
C CYS A 376 -17.80 7.84 -5.10
N GLU A 377 -17.70 6.72 -5.80
CA GLU A 377 -18.85 5.92 -6.26
C GLU A 377 -19.70 5.42 -5.09
N VAL A 378 -19.04 4.83 -4.07
CA VAL A 378 -19.72 4.39 -2.84
C VAL A 378 -20.41 5.58 -2.15
N GLY A 379 -19.66 6.66 -1.92
CA GLY A 379 -20.18 7.83 -1.21
C GLY A 379 -21.34 8.51 -1.93
N SER A 380 -21.26 8.63 -3.26
CA SER A 380 -22.32 9.18 -4.10
C SER A 380 -23.59 8.33 -4.04
N GLU A 381 -23.45 7.00 -4.02
CA GLU A 381 -24.58 6.09 -3.90
C GLU A 381 -25.19 6.14 -2.49
N CYS A 382 -24.38 6.17 -1.44
CA CYS A 382 -24.84 6.39 -0.08
C CYS A 382 -25.66 7.68 0.04
N LYS A 383 -25.14 8.78 -0.50
CA LYS A 383 -25.85 10.07 -0.52
C LYS A 383 -27.21 9.98 -1.23
N SER A 384 -27.29 9.24 -2.35
CA SER A 384 -28.55 9.04 -3.07
C SER A 384 -29.58 8.24 -2.27
N MET A 385 -29.13 7.42 -1.33
CA MET A 385 -29.95 6.65 -0.39
C MET A 385 -30.26 7.42 0.91
N GLY A 386 -29.75 8.65 1.07
CA GLY A 386 -29.91 9.45 2.27
C GLY A 386 -29.10 8.99 3.49
N ILE A 387 -28.04 8.22 3.27
CA ILE A 387 -27.09 7.76 4.30
C ILE A 387 -25.68 8.28 4.03
N ASN A 388 -24.80 8.25 5.02
CA ASN A 388 -23.38 8.56 4.85
C ASN A 388 -22.50 7.29 4.82
N LEU A 389 -21.20 7.46 4.53
CA LEU A 389 -20.26 6.33 4.47
C LEU A 389 -20.04 5.64 5.83
N ILE A 390 -20.24 6.32 6.95
CA ILE A 390 -20.16 5.72 8.29
C ILE A 390 -21.37 4.80 8.51
N ASP A 391 -22.57 5.24 8.10
CA ASP A 391 -23.78 4.40 8.16
C ASP A 391 -23.60 3.13 7.32
N TYR A 392 -23.03 3.26 6.10
CA TYR A 392 -22.71 2.12 5.24
C TYR A 392 -21.71 1.16 5.90
N LEU A 393 -20.67 1.69 6.55
CA LEU A 393 -19.70 0.88 7.29
C LEU A 393 -20.37 0.16 8.47
N ILE A 394 -21.27 0.81 9.19
CA ILE A 394 -22.03 0.20 10.30
C ILE A 394 -22.93 -0.93 9.76
N ASP A 395 -23.56 -0.75 8.60
CA ASP A 395 -24.34 -1.80 7.94
C ASP A 395 -23.46 -3.01 7.58
N CYS A 396 -22.22 -2.76 7.12
CA CYS A 396 -21.23 -3.83 6.92
C CYS A 396 -20.89 -4.55 8.24
N TYR A 397 -20.71 -3.83 9.33
CA TYR A 397 -20.44 -4.42 10.65
C TYR A 397 -21.61 -5.28 11.15
N ILE A 398 -22.85 -4.86 10.93
CA ILE A 398 -24.04 -5.64 11.28
C ILE A 398 -24.09 -6.94 10.45
N LYS A 399 -23.77 -6.84 9.17
CA LYS A 399 -23.88 -7.97 8.22
C LYS A 399 -22.77 -9.01 8.38
N TYR A 400 -21.53 -8.56 8.65
CA TYR A 400 -20.33 -9.41 8.57
C TYR A 400 -19.58 -9.59 9.89
N GLY A 401 -20.08 -8.94 10.97
CA GLY A 401 -19.41 -8.86 12.26
C GLY A 401 -18.63 -7.57 12.46
N PHE A 402 -18.61 -7.03 13.67
CA PHE A 402 -17.90 -5.81 14.00
C PHE A 402 -16.46 -6.14 14.37
N PHE A 403 -15.55 -5.91 13.43
CA PHE A 403 -14.10 -5.99 13.63
C PHE A 403 -13.54 -4.61 13.93
N LYS A 404 -12.63 -4.54 14.89
CA LYS A 404 -11.93 -3.31 15.24
C LYS A 404 -10.45 -3.58 15.42
N GLU A 405 -9.65 -2.82 14.70
CA GLU A 405 -8.22 -2.97 14.68
C GLU A 405 -7.51 -1.75 15.26
N LYS A 406 -6.32 -1.99 15.82
CA LYS A 406 -5.39 -0.94 16.25
C LYS A 406 -3.96 -1.33 15.98
N LEU A 407 -3.21 -0.44 15.34
CA LEU A 407 -1.78 -0.54 15.17
C LEU A 407 -1.07 0.25 16.27
N ILE A 408 -0.09 -0.39 16.93
CA ILE A 408 0.84 0.28 17.85
C ILE A 408 2.25 0.08 17.32
N SER A 409 2.97 1.18 17.10
CA SER A 409 4.37 1.17 16.67
C SER A 409 5.25 1.62 17.83
N VAL A 410 6.22 0.78 18.20
CA VAL A 410 7.19 1.06 19.26
C VAL A 410 8.54 1.31 18.62
N GLU A 411 9.04 2.53 18.73
CA GLU A 411 10.36 2.92 18.22
C GLU A 411 11.43 2.76 19.30
N LYS A 412 12.58 2.23 18.89
CA LYS A 412 13.79 2.11 19.71
C LYS A 412 14.96 2.74 18.96
N LYS A 413 15.79 3.52 19.63
CA LYS A 413 16.84 4.28 18.93
C LYS A 413 18.14 3.50 18.78
N GLY A 414 18.78 3.63 17.62
CA GLY A 414 20.14 3.16 17.35
C GLY A 414 20.31 1.64 17.26
N ALA A 415 21.55 1.19 17.33
CA ALA A 415 21.91 -0.23 17.24
C ALA A 415 21.43 -1.05 18.47
N GLU A 416 21.37 -0.40 19.63
CA GLU A 416 20.85 -1.00 20.86
C GLU A 416 19.34 -1.26 20.74
N GLY A 417 18.60 -0.35 20.14
CA GLY A 417 17.18 -0.53 19.84
C GLY A 417 16.88 -1.73 18.95
N LEU A 418 17.73 -2.06 17.98
CA LEU A 418 17.61 -3.26 17.17
C LEU A 418 17.77 -4.55 18.00
N LYS A 419 18.69 -4.53 18.99
CA LYS A 419 18.88 -5.66 19.91
C LYS A 419 17.67 -5.83 20.84
N GLU A 420 17.11 -4.73 21.34
CA GLU A 420 15.89 -4.74 22.16
C GLU A 420 14.71 -5.32 21.38
N ILE A 421 14.50 -4.88 20.14
CA ILE A 421 13.43 -5.40 19.26
C ILE A 421 13.61 -6.90 19.03
N SER A 422 14.83 -7.36 18.77
CA SER A 422 15.13 -8.79 18.63
C SER A 422 14.84 -9.56 19.91
N SER A 423 15.16 -8.98 21.08
CA SER A 423 14.85 -9.57 22.39
C SER A 423 13.34 -9.66 22.63
N ILE A 424 12.56 -8.62 22.26
CA ILE A 424 11.09 -8.63 22.36
C ILE A 424 10.53 -9.77 21.50
N MET A 425 10.93 -9.88 20.24
CA MET A 425 10.47 -10.96 19.35
C MET A 425 10.82 -12.34 19.89
N ASN A 426 12.01 -12.53 20.44
CA ASN A 426 12.42 -13.80 21.05
C ASN A 426 11.61 -14.13 22.32
N LYS A 427 11.34 -13.13 23.16
CA LYS A 427 10.46 -13.30 24.34
C LYS A 427 9.05 -13.72 23.93
N LEU A 428 8.47 -13.05 22.92
CA LEU A 428 7.14 -13.40 22.41
C LEU A 428 7.12 -14.80 21.80
N ARG A 429 8.12 -15.18 21.04
CA ARG A 429 8.24 -16.52 20.42
C ARG A 429 8.30 -17.64 21.44
N ASN A 430 8.94 -17.40 22.58
CA ASN A 430 9.09 -18.37 23.68
C ASN A 430 8.07 -18.15 24.80
N SER A 431 7.10 -17.23 24.61
CA SER A 431 6.10 -16.92 25.62
C SER A 431 5.12 -18.08 25.80
N LYS A 432 4.60 -18.21 27.03
CA LYS A 432 3.54 -19.17 27.37
C LYS A 432 2.20 -18.44 27.51
N ILE A 433 1.88 -17.57 26.54
CA ILE A 433 0.59 -16.88 26.50
C ILE A 433 -0.50 -17.95 26.36
N LYS A 434 -1.47 -17.94 27.27
CA LYS A 434 -2.58 -18.91 27.29
C LYS A 434 -3.92 -18.28 26.91
N SER A 435 -4.02 -16.97 26.99
CA SER A 435 -5.25 -16.21 26.69
C SER A 435 -4.91 -14.83 26.18
N LEU A 436 -5.87 -14.19 25.52
CA LEU A 436 -5.88 -12.79 25.07
C LEU A 436 -7.10 -12.12 25.69
N ASP A 437 -6.90 -11.17 26.61
CA ASP A 437 -7.99 -10.51 27.39
C ASP A 437 -8.98 -11.56 27.98
N GLY A 438 -8.43 -12.62 28.60
CA GLY A 438 -9.21 -13.70 29.20
C GLY A 438 -9.75 -14.76 28.23
N SER A 439 -9.76 -14.54 26.93
CA SER A 439 -10.16 -15.52 25.91
C SER A 439 -9.03 -16.52 25.61
N LYS A 440 -9.33 -17.83 25.65
CA LYS A 440 -8.34 -18.90 25.51
C LYS A 440 -7.62 -18.84 24.15
N LEU A 441 -6.29 -18.96 24.18
CA LEU A 441 -5.49 -19.03 22.96
C LEU A 441 -5.72 -20.37 22.25
N ILE A 442 -6.04 -20.32 20.95
CA ILE A 442 -6.28 -21.51 20.12
C ILE A 442 -5.20 -21.75 19.07
N SER A 443 -4.53 -20.70 18.60
CA SER A 443 -3.48 -20.81 17.57
C SER A 443 -2.33 -19.85 17.86
N PHE A 444 -1.11 -20.33 17.63
CA PHE A 444 0.11 -19.54 17.58
C PHE A 444 0.83 -19.81 16.27
N LYS A 445 1.10 -18.77 15.48
CA LYS A 445 1.76 -18.86 14.18
C LYS A 445 3.10 -18.13 14.22
N ASP A 446 4.18 -18.85 13.89
CA ASP A 446 5.51 -18.27 13.71
C ASP A 446 5.95 -18.43 12.25
N PHE A 447 5.91 -17.36 11.50
CA PHE A 447 6.28 -17.34 10.08
C PHE A 447 7.80 -17.47 9.85
N GLN A 448 8.63 -17.26 10.87
CA GLN A 448 10.07 -17.47 10.75
C GLN A 448 10.42 -18.95 10.75
N SER A 449 9.76 -19.74 11.59
CA SER A 449 9.90 -21.20 11.62
C SER A 449 8.99 -21.91 10.62
N SER A 450 8.02 -21.18 10.01
CA SER A 450 6.96 -21.71 9.15
C SER A 450 6.04 -22.70 9.86
N LEU A 451 5.73 -22.46 11.14
CA LEU A 451 4.94 -23.37 11.98
C LEU A 451 3.69 -22.65 12.55
N GLU A 452 2.59 -23.39 12.57
CA GLU A 452 1.40 -23.09 13.36
C GLU A 452 1.21 -24.15 14.42
N ILE A 453 1.03 -23.73 15.66
CA ILE A 453 0.79 -24.60 16.81
C ILE A 453 -0.67 -24.42 17.25
N ASN A 454 -1.47 -25.46 17.11
CA ASN A 454 -2.80 -25.50 17.71
C ASN A 454 -2.65 -25.66 19.23
N GLN A 455 -3.07 -24.66 19.99
CA GLN A 455 -2.88 -24.60 21.43
C GLN A 455 -3.90 -25.46 22.22
N ILE A 456 -4.93 -26.00 21.53
CA ILE A 456 -5.93 -26.87 22.15
C ILE A 456 -5.43 -28.30 22.23
N ASN A 457 -4.85 -28.82 21.15
CA ASN A 457 -4.47 -30.23 21.01
C ASN A 457 -2.96 -30.45 20.77
N GLY A 458 -2.17 -29.39 20.74
CA GLY A 458 -0.72 -29.42 20.50
C GLY A 458 -0.31 -29.80 19.07
N LYS A 459 -1.24 -29.92 18.13
CA LYS A 459 -0.91 -30.26 16.74
C LYS A 459 -0.10 -29.14 16.09
N ILE A 460 0.98 -29.51 15.41
CA ILE A 460 1.83 -28.62 14.64
C ILE A 460 1.52 -28.78 13.15
N ASN A 461 1.21 -27.69 12.47
CA ASN A 461 1.01 -27.62 11.04
C ASN A 461 2.10 -26.76 10.38
N ASN A 462 2.44 -27.02 9.13
CA ASN A 462 3.29 -26.13 8.36
C ASN A 462 2.48 -24.95 7.81
N LEU A 463 3.08 -23.76 7.86
CA LEU A 463 2.57 -22.56 7.19
C LEU A 463 3.16 -22.49 5.78
N ASP A 464 2.30 -22.47 4.78
CA ASP A 464 2.70 -22.33 3.38
C ASP A 464 2.88 -20.84 3.00
N PHE A 465 3.88 -20.22 3.62
CA PHE A 465 4.27 -18.84 3.39
C PHE A 465 5.79 -18.72 3.30
N PRO A 466 6.31 -17.74 2.56
CA PRO A 466 7.72 -17.39 2.66
C PRO A 466 8.11 -17.05 4.10
N LYS A 467 9.34 -17.38 4.51
CA LYS A 467 9.81 -17.08 5.87
C LYS A 467 9.81 -15.57 6.13
N SER A 468 9.24 -15.18 7.25
CA SER A 468 9.13 -13.78 7.68
C SER A 468 9.15 -13.69 9.20
N ASN A 469 9.76 -12.66 9.77
CA ASN A 469 9.76 -12.45 11.21
C ASN A 469 8.43 -11.86 11.69
N VAL A 470 7.38 -12.65 11.63
CA VAL A 470 6.01 -12.32 12.06
C VAL A 470 5.52 -13.39 13.02
N LEU A 471 4.89 -12.99 14.11
CA LEU A 471 4.19 -13.86 15.05
C LEU A 471 2.71 -13.46 15.07
N ILE A 472 1.81 -14.43 15.13
CA ILE A 472 0.37 -14.20 15.30
C ILE A 472 -0.16 -15.10 16.42
N PHE A 473 -0.86 -14.49 17.36
CA PHE A 473 -1.61 -15.13 18.43
C PHE A 473 -3.10 -14.99 18.13
N GLU A 474 -3.87 -16.07 18.26
CA GLU A 474 -5.30 -16.09 17.96
C GLU A 474 -6.05 -16.83 19.08
N SER A 475 -7.10 -16.20 19.62
CA SER A 475 -7.96 -16.76 20.65
C SER A 475 -9.31 -17.24 20.10
N GLU A 476 -10.02 -18.04 20.91
CA GLU A 476 -11.27 -18.71 20.55
C GLU A 476 -12.40 -17.77 20.14
N ASP A 477 -12.39 -16.52 20.62
CA ASP A 477 -13.35 -15.47 20.24
C ASP A 477 -12.94 -14.68 19.00
N GLY A 478 -11.89 -15.15 18.28
CA GLY A 478 -11.38 -14.54 17.07
C GLY A 478 -10.51 -13.29 17.29
N THR A 479 -10.14 -12.96 18.55
CA THR A 479 -9.17 -11.90 18.81
C THR A 479 -7.80 -12.32 18.31
N THR A 480 -7.11 -11.42 17.61
CA THR A 480 -5.75 -11.66 17.13
C THR A 480 -4.79 -10.56 17.56
N VAL A 481 -3.55 -10.96 17.87
CA VAL A 481 -2.43 -10.04 18.08
C VAL A 481 -1.28 -10.49 17.20
N ALA A 482 -0.83 -9.62 16.28
CA ALA A 482 0.34 -9.88 15.47
C ALA A 482 1.50 -8.96 15.87
N ALA A 483 2.73 -9.50 15.91
CA ALA A 483 3.96 -8.75 16.17
C ALA A 483 4.92 -8.88 14.99
N ARG A 484 5.46 -7.74 14.52
CA ARG A 484 6.37 -7.68 13.38
C ARG A 484 7.39 -6.54 13.54
N PRO A 485 8.71 -6.82 13.53
CA PRO A 485 9.72 -5.78 13.45
C PRO A 485 9.76 -5.16 12.05
N SER A 486 10.12 -3.89 11.96
CA SER A 486 10.44 -3.24 10.68
C SER A 486 11.74 -3.80 10.11
N GLY A 487 11.78 -4.01 8.79
CA GLY A 487 12.99 -4.45 8.10
C GLY A 487 14.03 -3.34 7.88
N THR A 488 13.61 -2.07 7.98
CA THR A 488 14.44 -0.91 7.60
C THR A 488 14.70 0.06 8.74
N GLU A 489 13.88 0.05 9.77
CA GLU A 489 13.90 1.00 10.87
C GLU A 489 13.90 0.27 12.22
N PRO A 490 14.49 0.85 13.27
CA PRO A 490 14.50 0.24 14.60
C PRO A 490 13.15 0.42 15.31
N LYS A 491 12.11 -0.20 14.76
CA LYS A 491 10.76 -0.22 15.33
C LYS A 491 10.09 -1.58 15.18
N ILE A 492 9.17 -1.88 16.09
CA ILE A 492 8.31 -3.06 16.08
C ILE A 492 6.85 -2.59 16.04
N LYS A 493 6.07 -3.26 15.22
CA LYS A 493 4.64 -3.02 15.05
C LYS A 493 3.83 -4.15 15.68
N PHE A 494 2.80 -3.77 16.44
CA PHE A 494 1.81 -4.69 16.98
C PHE A 494 0.45 -4.37 16.38
N TYR A 495 -0.19 -5.37 15.82
CA TYR A 495 -1.50 -5.29 15.21
C TYR A 495 -2.49 -6.02 16.09
N PHE A 496 -3.43 -5.31 16.65
CA PHE A 496 -4.53 -5.84 17.45
C PHE A 496 -5.79 -5.87 16.60
N SER A 497 -6.49 -7.00 16.57
CA SER A 497 -7.80 -7.13 15.97
C SER A 497 -8.72 -7.82 16.97
N VAL A 498 -9.82 -7.16 17.28
CA VAL A 498 -10.88 -7.67 18.16
C VAL A 498 -12.20 -7.64 17.40
N ASN A 499 -13.12 -8.52 17.75
CA ASN A 499 -14.41 -8.59 17.05
C ASN A 499 -15.54 -8.99 17.97
N THR A 500 -16.75 -8.69 17.54
CA THR A 500 -18.00 -9.14 18.16
C THR A 500 -19.18 -8.99 17.18
N ILE A 501 -20.35 -9.47 17.57
CA ILE A 501 -21.59 -9.27 16.80
C ILE A 501 -22.17 -7.91 17.11
N LEU A 502 -22.44 -7.12 16.07
CA LEU A 502 -23.25 -5.90 16.17
C LEU A 502 -24.67 -6.22 15.66
N LYS A 503 -25.68 -6.04 16.48
CA LYS A 503 -27.05 -6.41 16.13
C LYS A 503 -27.86 -5.29 15.46
N SER A 504 -27.57 -4.04 15.83
CA SER A 504 -28.26 -2.86 15.31
C SER A 504 -27.38 -1.62 15.31
N LYS A 505 -27.79 -0.57 14.60
CA LYS A 505 -27.08 0.73 14.55
C LYS A 505 -27.08 1.43 15.92
N GLU A 506 -28.15 1.28 16.67
CA GLU A 506 -28.31 1.89 18.00
C GLU A 506 -27.28 1.33 19.00
N ASP A 507 -26.87 0.08 18.83
CA ASP A 507 -25.86 -0.56 19.66
C ASP A 507 -24.42 -0.16 19.32
N TYR A 508 -24.19 0.52 18.20
CA TYR A 508 -22.85 0.76 17.64
C TYR A 508 -21.89 1.42 18.65
N GLU A 509 -22.30 2.53 19.25
CA GLU A 509 -21.45 3.28 20.20
C GLU A 509 -21.08 2.44 21.42
N ARG A 510 -22.06 1.72 21.99
CA ARG A 510 -21.86 0.84 23.14
C ARG A 510 -20.89 -0.30 22.80
N VAL A 511 -21.10 -0.96 21.68
CA VAL A 511 -20.26 -2.08 21.24
C VAL A 511 -18.85 -1.59 20.85
N ASN A 512 -18.76 -0.45 20.18
CA ASN A 512 -17.50 0.21 19.85
C ASN A 512 -16.65 0.49 21.10
N GLN A 513 -17.29 0.94 22.21
CA GLN A 513 -16.60 1.16 23.48
C GLN A 513 -16.10 -0.15 24.12
N ILE A 514 -16.88 -1.22 24.03
CA ILE A 514 -16.48 -2.55 24.52
C ILE A 514 -15.20 -3.02 23.79
N LEU A 515 -15.18 -2.91 22.45
CA LEU A 515 -14.02 -3.30 21.65
C LEU A 515 -12.80 -2.39 21.93
N ASN A 516 -13.01 -1.10 22.15
CA ASN A 516 -11.96 -0.18 22.58
C ASN A 516 -11.31 -0.62 23.90
N ASN A 517 -12.13 -0.93 24.91
CA ASN A 517 -11.66 -1.38 26.20
C ASN A 517 -10.85 -2.69 26.09
N LYS A 518 -11.32 -3.62 25.27
CA LYS A 518 -10.62 -4.88 24.98
C LYS A 518 -9.25 -4.63 24.37
N ILE A 519 -9.12 -3.72 23.38
CA ILE A 519 -7.83 -3.33 22.80
C ILE A 519 -6.92 -2.70 23.87
N VAL A 520 -7.45 -1.85 24.76
CA VAL A 520 -6.67 -1.25 25.86
C VAL A 520 -6.13 -2.32 26.81
N ASN A 521 -6.94 -3.33 27.16
CA ASN A 521 -6.51 -4.43 28.01
C ASN A 521 -5.39 -5.25 27.35
N LEU A 522 -5.59 -5.65 26.10
CA LEU A 522 -4.58 -6.35 25.31
C LEU A 522 -3.27 -5.56 25.21
N THR A 523 -3.34 -4.24 25.02
CA THR A 523 -2.13 -3.40 24.96
C THR A 523 -1.34 -3.47 26.28
N LYS A 524 -2.04 -3.50 27.43
CA LYS A 524 -1.41 -3.65 28.75
C LYS A 524 -0.79 -5.05 28.94
N GLU A 525 -1.45 -6.12 28.48
CA GLU A 525 -0.94 -7.50 28.56
C GLU A 525 0.39 -7.67 27.83
N PHE A 526 0.57 -7.00 26.68
CA PHE A 526 1.81 -7.07 25.88
C PHE A 526 2.92 -6.15 26.38
N ASN A 527 2.69 -5.29 27.41
CA ASN A 527 3.68 -4.44 28.12
C ASN A 527 4.70 -3.76 27.17
N PHE A 528 4.30 -2.66 26.55
CA PHE A 528 5.20 -1.85 25.70
C PHE A 528 5.76 -0.63 26.45
#